data_d328ec67580b9132e81a2aaa4e24eeb5
#
_entry.id   d328ec67580b9132e81a2aaa4e24eeb5
#
_cell.length_a   1.000
_cell.length_b   1.000
_cell.length_c   1.000
_cell.angle_alpha   90.00
_cell.angle_beta   90.00
_cell.angle_gamma   90.00
#
_symmetry.space_group_name_H-M   'P 1'
#
loop_
_entity.id
_entity.type
_entity.pdbx_description
1 polymer ?
#
loop_
_entity_poly.entity_id
_entity_poly.type
_entity_poly.pdbx_seq_one_letter_code
_entity_poly.pdbx_strand_id
1 'polypeptide(L)'
;MFKRLFMAVLWSTAGFAGQDTPISGQYLEDRSSRVYGCPCEFSSEYASAGREAVLAWKIESGEYQGQALAGLRLAAALAGNFTLSDATSHRRSAVFVDAGAPAEQRRAGLAWLQAHYGDTLGQVLGVHPLPIELQIDAEGATLRIGDFLDLRMRRANVEEDTPSWAFLLYDPLTKLESATLGTTLRSEYSGPDLQMRWTRDEVAITGYYGTFSLK
;
A
#
# COMPACT_ATOMS: atom_id res chain seq x y z
N MET A 1 -5.66 58.32 -46.42
CA MET A 1 -6.19 57.76 -45.16
C MET A 1 -6.25 56.23 -45.28
N PHE A 2 -5.21 55.51 -44.87
CA PHE A 2 -5.16 54.07 -44.89
C PHE A 2 -5.48 53.51 -43.49
N LYS A 3 -6.63 52.88 -43.29
CA LYS A 3 -6.98 52.16 -42.08
C LYS A 3 -6.29 50.77 -42.10
N ARG A 4 -5.33 50.55 -41.23
CA ARG A 4 -4.72 49.25 -40.98
C ARG A 4 -5.66 48.46 -40.06
N LEU A 5 -6.18 47.33 -40.58
CA LEU A 5 -6.96 46.36 -39.83
C LEU A 5 -5.97 45.42 -39.09
N PHE A 6 -5.95 45.50 -37.76
CA PHE A 6 -5.20 44.56 -36.93
C PHE A 6 -6.10 43.31 -36.69
N MET A 7 -5.70 42.19 -37.28
CA MET A 7 -6.35 40.91 -37.06
C MET A 7 -5.67 40.23 -35.83
N ALA A 8 -6.37 40.24 -34.69
CA ALA A 8 -5.93 39.51 -33.48
C ALA A 8 -6.18 38.01 -33.64
N VAL A 9 -5.13 37.25 -33.75
CA VAL A 9 -5.19 35.77 -33.71
C VAL A 9 -5.27 35.33 -32.24
N LEU A 10 -6.47 34.94 -31.80
CA LEU A 10 -6.69 34.28 -30.52
C LEU A 10 -6.20 32.83 -30.62
N TRP A 11 -5.05 32.56 -30.02
CA TRP A 11 -4.63 31.17 -29.79
C TRP A 11 -5.40 30.63 -28.60
N SER A 12 -6.43 29.83 -28.88
CA SER A 12 -7.09 29.00 -27.86
C SER A 12 -6.15 27.85 -27.49
N THR A 13 -5.49 27.94 -26.37
CA THR A 13 -4.84 26.77 -25.74
C THR A 13 -5.95 25.89 -25.18
N ALA A 14 -6.41 24.91 -25.97
CA ALA A 14 -7.20 23.82 -25.45
C ALA A 14 -6.29 23.03 -24.49
N GLY A 15 -6.44 23.26 -23.21
CA GLY A 15 -5.87 22.38 -22.18
C GLY A 15 -6.51 21.01 -22.35
N PHE A 16 -5.78 20.06 -22.86
CA PHE A 16 -6.14 18.65 -22.73
C PHE A 16 -6.07 18.33 -21.24
N ALA A 17 -7.21 18.34 -20.55
CA ALA A 17 -7.36 17.61 -19.30
C ALA A 17 -7.22 16.14 -19.69
N GLY A 18 -6.03 15.55 -19.47
CA GLY A 18 -5.82 14.14 -19.65
C GLY A 18 -6.85 13.40 -18.78
N GLN A 19 -7.61 12.50 -19.38
CA GLN A 19 -8.48 11.62 -18.61
C GLN A 19 -7.59 10.64 -17.86
N ASP A 20 -7.74 10.60 -16.53
CA ASP A 20 -7.07 9.62 -15.70
C ASP A 20 -7.38 8.22 -16.21
N THR A 21 -6.37 7.41 -16.44
CA THR A 21 -6.53 6.01 -16.84
C THR A 21 -6.47 5.11 -15.61
N PRO A 22 -7.17 3.96 -15.61
CA PRO A 22 -7.14 3.06 -14.48
C PRO A 22 -5.71 2.74 -14.07
N ILE A 23 -5.43 2.82 -12.78
CA ILE A 23 -4.12 2.49 -12.23
C ILE A 23 -4.16 1.05 -11.75
N SER A 24 -3.25 0.24 -12.27
CA SER A 24 -3.13 -1.17 -11.90
C SER A 24 -1.69 -1.52 -11.53
N GLY A 25 -1.56 -2.61 -10.77
CA GLY A 25 -0.26 -3.08 -10.34
C GLY A 25 -0.34 -4.18 -9.30
N GLN A 26 0.75 -4.34 -8.57
CA GLN A 26 0.91 -5.33 -7.52
C GLN A 26 0.78 -4.69 -6.14
N TYR A 27 0.25 -5.44 -5.20
CA TYR A 27 0.01 -5.04 -3.82
C TYR A 27 0.55 -6.08 -2.84
N LEU A 28 1.06 -5.61 -1.72
CA LEU A 28 1.52 -6.40 -0.59
C LEU A 28 0.95 -5.81 0.71
N GLU A 29 0.49 -6.69 1.61
CA GLU A 29 0.00 -6.35 2.94
C GLU A 29 0.50 -7.38 3.95
N ASP A 30 1.03 -6.91 5.09
CA ASP A 30 1.33 -7.69 6.28
C ASP A 30 0.74 -7.00 7.51
N ARG A 31 0.10 -7.77 8.39
CA ARG A 31 -0.50 -7.26 9.64
C ARG A 31 0.18 -7.86 10.86
N SER A 32 -0.02 -7.23 12.01
CA SER A 32 0.39 -7.77 13.31
C SER A 32 -0.54 -8.89 13.84
N SER A 33 -1.58 -9.25 13.08
CA SER A 33 -2.48 -10.36 13.40
C SER A 33 -2.60 -11.34 12.25
N ARG A 34 -3.06 -12.54 12.58
CA ARG A 34 -3.39 -13.54 11.57
C ARG A 34 -4.62 -13.09 10.77
N VAL A 35 -4.56 -13.22 9.45
CA VAL A 35 -5.70 -13.01 8.56
C VAL A 35 -6.43 -14.33 8.26
N TYR A 36 -5.78 -15.46 8.54
CA TYR A 36 -6.33 -16.78 8.40
C TYR A 36 -5.91 -17.63 9.61
N GLY A 37 -6.86 -18.23 10.31
CA GLY A 37 -6.59 -18.97 11.53
C GLY A 37 -7.86 -19.44 12.24
N CYS A 38 -7.79 -19.63 13.56
CA CYS A 38 -8.90 -20.14 14.34
C CYS A 38 -9.80 -19.03 14.93
N PRO A 39 -11.06 -19.35 15.29
CA PRO A 39 -11.96 -18.38 15.93
C PRO A 39 -11.41 -17.79 17.23
N CYS A 40 -10.55 -18.53 17.93
CA CYS A 40 -9.94 -18.06 19.19
C CYS A 40 -8.97 -16.88 18.97
N GLU A 41 -8.39 -16.76 17.78
CA GLU A 41 -7.49 -15.68 17.42
C GLU A 41 -8.26 -14.38 17.12
N PHE A 42 -9.49 -14.48 16.67
CA PHE A 42 -10.37 -13.33 16.45
C PHE A 42 -10.57 -12.51 17.73
N SER A 43 -10.83 -13.19 18.85
CA SER A 43 -11.03 -12.52 20.14
C SER A 43 -9.74 -11.88 20.67
N SER A 44 -8.60 -12.52 20.49
CA SER A 44 -7.31 -12.00 20.96
C SER A 44 -6.82 -10.85 20.11
N GLU A 45 -7.08 -10.83 18.80
CA GLU A 45 -6.77 -9.69 17.95
C GLU A 45 -7.53 -8.44 18.36
N TYR A 46 -8.83 -8.55 18.63
CA TYR A 46 -9.65 -7.43 19.02
C TYR A 46 -9.15 -6.78 20.32
N ALA A 47 -8.58 -7.57 21.21
CA ALA A 47 -8.10 -7.08 22.51
C ALA A 47 -6.67 -6.53 22.48
N SER A 48 -5.74 -7.11 21.72
CA SER A 48 -4.31 -6.87 21.94
C SER A 48 -3.41 -6.84 20.70
N ALA A 49 -3.87 -7.35 19.55
CA ALA A 49 -3.09 -7.45 18.32
C ALA A 49 -3.80 -6.78 17.14
N GLY A 50 -3.27 -6.90 15.93
CA GLY A 50 -3.92 -6.39 14.73
C GLY A 50 -3.90 -4.87 14.56
N ARG A 51 -2.99 -4.18 15.26
CA ARG A 51 -2.90 -2.71 15.27
C ARG A 51 -1.88 -2.14 14.33
N GLU A 52 -0.96 -2.94 13.85
CA GLU A 52 0.08 -2.53 12.91
C GLU A 52 -0.06 -3.26 11.59
N ALA A 53 0.32 -2.58 10.52
CA ALA A 53 0.46 -3.17 9.20
C ALA A 53 1.57 -2.52 8.38
N VAL A 54 2.03 -3.26 7.39
CA VAL A 54 2.83 -2.75 6.27
C VAL A 54 2.03 -2.94 5.01
N LEU A 55 1.91 -1.89 4.21
CA LEU A 55 1.27 -1.91 2.89
C LEU A 55 2.28 -1.48 1.84
N ALA A 56 2.26 -2.08 0.66
CA ALA A 56 3.10 -1.62 -0.46
C ALA A 56 2.39 -1.80 -1.81
N TRP A 57 2.69 -0.89 -2.72
CA TRP A 57 2.17 -0.83 -4.08
C TRP A 57 3.31 -0.72 -5.07
N LYS A 58 3.27 -1.53 -6.12
CA LYS A 58 4.09 -1.39 -7.32
C LYS A 58 3.16 -1.12 -8.48
N ILE A 59 3.15 0.11 -8.96
CA ILE A 59 2.28 0.53 -10.06
C ILE A 59 2.88 0.04 -11.37
N GLU A 60 2.12 -0.70 -12.16
CA GLU A 60 2.55 -1.26 -13.45
C GLU A 60 1.99 -0.46 -14.62
N SER A 61 0.82 0.14 -14.45
CA SER A 61 0.21 1.00 -15.48
C SER A 61 -0.73 2.03 -14.90
N GLY A 62 -1.09 3.01 -15.69
CA GLY A 62 -2.08 4.03 -15.39
C GLY A 62 -1.50 5.42 -15.24
N GLU A 63 -2.42 6.38 -15.19
CA GLU A 63 -2.13 7.82 -15.19
C GLU A 63 -3.01 8.51 -14.16
N TYR A 64 -2.43 9.42 -13.40
CA TYR A 64 -3.16 10.24 -12.42
C TYR A 64 -2.79 11.71 -12.57
N GLN A 65 -3.80 12.56 -12.73
CA GLN A 65 -3.63 13.99 -12.96
C GLN A 65 -2.68 14.32 -14.13
N GLY A 66 -2.77 13.52 -15.22
CA GLY A 66 -1.94 13.70 -16.41
C GLY A 66 -0.50 13.20 -16.26
N GLN A 67 -0.18 12.50 -15.16
CA GLN A 67 1.16 11.94 -14.92
C GLN A 67 1.12 10.42 -14.93
N ALA A 68 1.92 9.80 -15.81
CA ALA A 68 2.09 8.35 -15.83
C ALA A 68 2.75 7.86 -14.52
N LEU A 69 2.14 6.84 -13.89
CA LEU A 69 2.63 6.28 -12.62
C LEU A 69 3.36 4.94 -12.78
N ALA A 70 3.42 4.38 -13.99
CA ALA A 70 4.10 3.11 -14.23
C ALA A 70 5.54 3.11 -13.70
N GLY A 71 5.90 2.05 -12.97
CA GLY A 71 7.21 1.88 -12.34
C GLY A 71 7.34 2.47 -10.93
N LEU A 72 6.39 3.33 -10.49
CA LEU A 72 6.41 3.90 -9.16
C LEU A 72 6.15 2.84 -8.09
N ARG A 73 6.93 2.90 -7.00
CA ARG A 73 6.69 2.11 -5.78
C ARG A 73 6.33 3.03 -4.64
N LEU A 74 5.35 2.60 -3.86
CA LEU A 74 4.88 3.28 -2.67
C LEU A 74 4.77 2.26 -1.54
N ALA A 75 4.95 2.70 -0.31
CA ALA A 75 4.70 1.86 0.85
C ALA A 75 4.21 2.69 2.03
N ALA A 76 3.59 2.04 3.00
CA ALA A 76 3.19 2.65 4.25
C ALA A 76 3.35 1.67 5.42
N ALA A 77 3.85 2.16 6.55
CA ALA A 77 3.72 1.50 7.83
C ALA A 77 2.57 2.16 8.59
N LEU A 78 1.66 1.36 9.13
CA LEU A 78 0.45 1.81 9.82
C LEU A 78 0.46 1.40 11.28
N ALA A 79 -0.15 2.25 12.11
CA ALA A 79 -0.47 1.93 13.49
C ALA A 79 -1.86 2.46 13.85
N GLY A 80 -2.70 1.60 14.42
CA GLY A 80 -4.03 1.94 14.95
C GLY A 80 -4.06 1.96 16.47
N ASN A 81 -5.01 2.69 17.05
CA ASN A 81 -5.29 2.62 18.48
C ASN A 81 -6.08 1.34 18.85
N PHE A 82 -6.77 0.74 17.87
CA PHE A 82 -7.45 -0.55 17.92
C PHE A 82 -7.05 -1.41 16.72
N THR A 83 -7.64 -2.60 16.60
CA THR A 83 -7.45 -3.46 15.44
C THR A 83 -7.75 -2.71 14.13
N LEU A 84 -6.94 -2.95 13.11
CA LEU A 84 -7.11 -2.32 11.80
C LEU A 84 -8.33 -2.84 11.04
N SER A 85 -8.95 -3.94 11.47
CA SER A 85 -10.23 -4.42 10.94
C SER A 85 -11.43 -3.59 11.41
N ASP A 86 -11.28 -2.80 12.47
CA ASP A 86 -12.32 -1.87 12.94
C ASP A 86 -12.21 -0.53 12.18
N ALA A 87 -13.28 -0.16 11.48
CA ALA A 87 -13.34 1.09 10.73
C ALA A 87 -13.25 2.34 11.62
N THR A 88 -13.53 2.21 12.93
CA THR A 88 -13.41 3.31 13.90
C THR A 88 -12.00 3.46 14.47
N SER A 89 -11.07 2.57 14.11
CA SER A 89 -9.68 2.64 14.54
C SER A 89 -9.03 3.93 14.04
N HIS A 90 -8.56 4.77 14.95
CA HIS A 90 -7.76 5.94 14.59
C HIS A 90 -6.37 5.48 14.14
N ARG A 91 -6.15 5.56 12.84
CA ARG A 91 -4.91 5.10 12.19
C ARG A 91 -3.94 6.25 11.98
N ARG A 92 -2.66 5.94 12.10
CA ARG A 92 -1.54 6.82 11.78
C ARG A 92 -0.61 6.06 10.86
N SER A 93 0.05 6.77 9.96
CA SER A 93 0.98 6.14 9.02
C SER A 93 2.24 6.96 8.78
N ALA A 94 3.33 6.25 8.51
CA ALA A 94 4.52 6.76 7.84
C ALA A 94 4.48 6.26 6.39
N VAL A 95 4.56 7.16 5.43
CA VAL A 95 4.48 6.85 4.00
C VAL A 95 5.87 6.93 3.38
N PHE A 96 6.18 5.98 2.52
CA PHE A 96 7.42 5.91 1.76
C PHE A 96 7.11 5.98 0.26
N VAL A 97 7.92 6.75 -0.46
CA VAL A 97 7.85 6.87 -1.92
C VAL A 97 9.22 6.61 -2.51
N ASP A 98 9.28 5.85 -3.61
CA ASP A 98 10.56 5.50 -4.23
C ASP A 98 11.36 6.75 -4.64
N ALA A 99 12.52 6.94 -4.01
CA ALA A 99 13.41 8.07 -4.26
C ALA A 99 13.96 8.09 -5.70
N GLY A 100 14.03 6.94 -6.37
CA GLY A 100 14.46 6.82 -7.76
C GLY A 100 13.46 7.36 -8.78
N ALA A 101 12.20 7.55 -8.40
CA ALA A 101 11.17 8.06 -9.30
C ALA A 101 11.29 9.60 -9.49
N PRO A 102 10.93 10.15 -10.68
CA PRO A 102 10.88 11.58 -10.92
C PRO A 102 9.98 12.32 -9.91
N ALA A 103 10.32 13.58 -9.59
CA ALA A 103 9.59 14.36 -8.57
C ALA A 103 8.10 14.51 -8.90
N GLU A 104 7.75 14.75 -10.17
CA GLU A 104 6.36 14.86 -10.62
C GLU A 104 5.59 13.55 -10.45
N GLN A 105 6.22 12.43 -10.79
CA GLN A 105 5.64 11.10 -10.62
C GLN A 105 5.42 10.79 -9.12
N ARG A 106 6.38 11.11 -8.25
CA ARG A 106 6.22 10.97 -6.81
C ARG A 106 5.06 11.80 -6.28
N ARG A 107 4.96 13.06 -6.72
CA ARG A 107 3.86 13.96 -6.30
C ARG A 107 2.49 13.42 -6.72
N ALA A 108 2.34 13.03 -7.99
CA ALA A 108 1.10 12.46 -8.50
C ALA A 108 0.75 11.13 -7.82
N GLY A 109 1.74 10.26 -7.59
CA GLY A 109 1.54 8.99 -6.89
C GLY A 109 1.12 9.16 -5.42
N LEU A 110 1.68 10.13 -4.71
CA LEU A 110 1.26 10.45 -3.34
C LEU A 110 -0.16 11.03 -3.31
N ALA A 111 -0.53 11.86 -4.29
CA ALA A 111 -1.89 12.37 -4.42
C ALA A 111 -2.89 11.25 -4.73
N TRP A 112 -2.53 10.32 -5.61
CA TRP A 112 -3.30 9.11 -5.89
C TRP A 112 -3.47 8.24 -4.64
N LEU A 113 -2.38 7.99 -3.92
CA LEU A 113 -2.39 7.20 -2.69
C LEU A 113 -3.33 7.81 -1.64
N GLN A 114 -3.26 9.13 -1.45
CA GLN A 114 -4.14 9.83 -0.52
C GLN A 114 -5.61 9.79 -0.97
N ALA A 115 -5.90 9.92 -2.25
CA ALA A 115 -7.25 9.91 -2.78
C ALA A 115 -7.95 8.55 -2.64
N HIS A 116 -7.20 7.44 -2.81
CA HIS A 116 -7.77 6.09 -2.82
C HIS A 116 -7.61 5.33 -1.50
N TYR A 117 -6.61 5.69 -0.70
CA TYR A 117 -6.25 4.97 0.53
C TYR A 117 -6.19 5.88 1.77
N GLY A 118 -6.64 7.13 1.67
CA GLY A 118 -6.59 8.08 2.78
C GLY A 118 -7.26 7.55 4.04
N ASP A 119 -8.42 6.92 3.93
CA ASP A 119 -9.13 6.31 5.07
C ASP A 119 -8.34 5.11 5.65
N THR A 120 -7.68 4.33 4.80
CA THR A 120 -6.83 3.22 5.25
C THR A 120 -5.58 3.71 5.95
N LEU A 121 -4.93 4.75 5.41
CA LEU A 121 -3.72 5.34 5.97
C LEU A 121 -3.99 6.14 7.25
N GLY A 122 -5.16 6.74 7.37
CA GLY A 122 -5.49 7.65 8.47
C GLY A 122 -4.62 8.91 8.45
N GLN A 123 -4.15 9.33 9.62
CA GLN A 123 -3.27 10.49 9.73
C GLN A 123 -1.86 10.14 9.22
N VAL A 124 -1.46 10.70 8.07
CA VAL A 124 -0.08 10.61 7.57
C VAL A 124 0.80 11.53 8.41
N LEU A 125 1.74 10.96 9.17
CA LEU A 125 2.65 11.69 10.05
C LEU A 125 3.88 12.21 9.30
N GLY A 126 4.32 11.49 8.26
CA GLY A 126 5.45 11.88 7.43
C GLY A 126 5.48 11.14 6.11
N VAL A 127 6.17 11.74 5.13
CA VAL A 127 6.41 11.17 3.79
C VAL A 127 7.91 11.15 3.52
N HIS A 128 8.47 9.99 3.26
CA HIS A 128 9.89 9.77 3.13
C HIS A 128 10.26 9.25 1.75
N PRO A 129 10.98 10.03 0.93
CA PRO A 129 11.56 9.54 -0.32
C PRO A 129 12.78 8.66 0.01
N LEU A 130 12.62 7.34 -0.13
CA LEU A 130 13.64 6.33 0.13
C LEU A 130 13.65 5.27 -0.99
N PRO A 131 14.75 4.58 -1.22
CA PRO A 131 14.77 3.42 -2.10
C PRO A 131 13.80 2.35 -1.59
N ILE A 132 12.91 1.87 -2.47
CA ILE A 132 11.94 0.81 -2.18
C ILE A 132 12.26 -0.39 -3.06
N GLU A 133 12.66 -1.49 -2.44
CA GLU A 133 12.87 -2.77 -3.10
C GLU A 133 11.62 -3.64 -2.83
N LEU A 134 10.76 -3.79 -3.83
CA LEU A 134 9.55 -4.60 -3.75
C LEU A 134 9.56 -5.65 -4.86
N GLN A 135 9.49 -6.92 -4.47
CA GLN A 135 9.36 -8.06 -5.39
C GLN A 135 8.15 -8.87 -4.97
N ILE A 136 7.31 -9.21 -5.93
CA ILE A 136 6.12 -10.04 -5.75
C ILE A 136 6.07 -11.03 -6.91
N ASP A 137 6.01 -12.31 -6.60
CA ASP A 137 5.89 -13.39 -7.57
C ASP A 137 4.92 -14.49 -7.10
N ALA A 138 4.88 -15.62 -7.76
CA ALA A 138 3.98 -16.72 -7.43
C ALA A 138 4.31 -17.40 -6.09
N GLU A 139 5.57 -17.30 -5.63
CA GLU A 139 6.08 -17.98 -4.44
C GLU A 139 6.01 -17.11 -3.19
N GLY A 140 5.89 -15.77 -3.37
CA GLY A 140 5.81 -14.86 -2.23
C GLY A 140 6.10 -13.41 -2.55
N ALA A 141 6.48 -12.67 -1.51
CA ALA A 141 6.79 -11.25 -1.62
C ALA A 141 7.92 -10.85 -0.68
N THR A 142 8.71 -9.88 -1.10
CA THR A 142 9.70 -9.20 -0.25
C THR A 142 9.60 -7.70 -0.41
N LEU A 143 9.74 -7.00 0.71
CA LEU A 143 9.81 -5.53 0.74
C LEU A 143 10.96 -5.10 1.64
N ARG A 144 11.82 -4.23 1.10
CA ARG A 144 12.86 -3.57 1.87
C ARG A 144 12.87 -2.07 1.62
N ILE A 145 12.96 -1.29 2.69
CA ILE A 145 13.05 0.17 2.64
C ILE A 145 14.23 0.62 3.52
N GLY A 146 15.40 0.74 2.90
CA GLY A 146 16.63 1.06 3.62
C GLY A 146 16.83 0.12 4.83
N ASP A 147 17.16 0.73 5.99
CA ASP A 147 17.30 0.01 7.27
C ASP A 147 16.03 0.11 8.14
N PHE A 148 14.94 0.65 7.58
CA PHE A 148 13.72 0.93 8.34
C PHE A 148 12.68 -0.16 8.27
N LEU A 149 12.66 -0.94 7.17
CA LEU A 149 11.66 -1.98 6.95
C LEU A 149 12.27 -3.17 6.21
N ASP A 150 12.08 -4.38 6.74
CA ASP A 150 12.38 -5.67 6.09
C ASP A 150 11.18 -6.60 6.30
N LEU A 151 10.49 -6.96 5.20
CA LEU A 151 9.36 -7.88 5.17
C LEU A 151 9.64 -9.00 4.20
N ARG A 152 9.44 -10.24 4.65
CA ARG A 152 9.55 -11.45 3.84
C ARG A 152 8.32 -12.32 4.06
N MET A 153 7.71 -12.70 2.97
CA MET A 153 6.50 -13.49 2.94
C MET A 153 6.63 -14.57 1.87
N ARG A 154 6.22 -15.79 2.20
CA ARG A 154 6.02 -16.83 1.20
C ARG A 154 4.54 -17.04 0.92
N ARG A 155 4.21 -17.71 -0.15
CA ARG A 155 2.86 -18.21 -0.39
C ARG A 155 2.43 -19.10 0.78
N ALA A 156 1.22 -18.88 1.28
CA ALA A 156 0.69 -19.72 2.35
C ALA A 156 0.35 -21.13 1.82
N ASN A 157 0.77 -22.13 2.58
CA ASN A 157 0.24 -23.48 2.47
C ASN A 157 -0.77 -23.69 3.61
N VAL A 158 -2.04 -23.41 3.32
CA VAL A 158 -3.09 -23.40 4.34
C VAL A 158 -3.21 -24.75 5.05
N GLU A 159 -2.98 -25.87 4.36
CA GLU A 159 -3.05 -27.20 4.95
C GLU A 159 -1.92 -27.49 5.96
N GLU A 160 -0.74 -26.91 5.72
CA GLU A 160 0.43 -27.08 6.60
C GLU A 160 0.53 -25.96 7.65
N ASP A 161 0.14 -24.74 7.29
CA ASP A 161 0.32 -23.54 8.11
C ASP A 161 -0.79 -23.38 9.16
N THR A 162 -1.93 -24.11 9.04
CA THR A 162 -3.09 -23.93 9.93
C THR A 162 -3.81 -25.25 10.25
N PRO A 163 -4.54 -25.31 11.37
CA PRO A 163 -5.45 -26.43 11.65
C PRO A 163 -6.53 -26.57 10.58
N SER A 164 -7.03 -27.79 10.38
CA SER A 164 -8.06 -28.10 9.36
C SER A 164 -9.39 -27.36 9.52
N TRP A 165 -9.64 -26.77 10.68
CA TRP A 165 -10.83 -25.99 11.03
C TRP A 165 -10.58 -24.47 10.98
N ALA A 166 -9.41 -24.02 10.50
CA ALA A 166 -9.12 -22.61 10.29
C ALA A 166 -9.91 -22.04 9.11
N PHE A 167 -10.15 -20.74 9.15
CA PHE A 167 -10.88 -20.03 8.10
C PHE A 167 -10.35 -18.60 7.97
N LEU A 168 -10.84 -17.88 6.96
CA LEU A 168 -10.53 -16.46 6.74
C LEU A 168 -11.13 -15.63 7.88
N LEU A 169 -10.26 -14.90 8.59
CA LEU A 169 -10.64 -14.03 9.70
C LEU A 169 -10.89 -12.60 9.22
N TYR A 170 -10.04 -12.12 8.33
CA TYR A 170 -10.07 -10.73 7.85
C TYR A 170 -9.75 -10.65 6.37
N ASP A 171 -10.52 -9.87 5.64
CA ASP A 171 -10.24 -9.49 4.27
C ASP A 171 -9.04 -8.52 4.19
N PRO A 172 -8.42 -8.37 3.00
CA PRO A 172 -7.42 -7.34 2.77
C PRO A 172 -7.93 -5.94 3.13
N LEU A 173 -7.04 -5.06 3.62
CA LEU A 173 -7.36 -3.65 3.91
C LEU A 173 -7.74 -2.85 2.66
N THR A 174 -7.53 -3.40 1.48
CA THR A 174 -7.90 -2.82 0.20
C THR A 174 -8.54 -3.86 -0.73
N LYS A 175 -9.32 -3.39 -1.69
CA LYS A 175 -9.91 -4.27 -2.71
C LYS A 175 -8.83 -4.73 -3.69
N LEU A 176 -8.68 -6.04 -3.86
CA LEU A 176 -7.77 -6.67 -4.82
C LEU A 176 -8.57 -7.34 -5.96
N GLU A 177 -7.98 -7.40 -7.15
CA GLU A 177 -8.48 -8.22 -8.26
C GLU A 177 -8.11 -9.68 -8.08
N SER A 178 -6.88 -9.92 -7.60
CA SER A 178 -6.44 -11.23 -7.16
C SER A 178 -5.76 -11.10 -5.80
N ALA A 179 -6.08 -12.01 -4.88
CA ALA A 179 -5.50 -12.05 -3.55
C ALA A 179 -4.93 -13.43 -3.25
N THR A 180 -3.67 -13.49 -2.91
CA THR A 180 -2.99 -14.69 -2.42
C THR A 180 -2.68 -14.51 -0.95
N LEU A 181 -3.02 -15.51 -0.12
CA LEU A 181 -2.62 -15.54 1.27
C LEU A 181 -1.11 -15.68 1.39
N GLY A 182 -0.53 -14.90 2.28
CA GLY A 182 0.90 -14.88 2.55
C GLY A 182 1.22 -15.29 3.99
N THR A 183 2.14 -16.25 4.13
CA THR A 183 2.74 -16.58 5.41
C THR A 183 3.96 -15.70 5.60
N THR A 184 3.89 -14.80 6.59
CA THR A 184 5.01 -13.92 6.92
C THR A 184 6.08 -14.72 7.65
N LEU A 185 7.30 -14.59 7.16
CA LEU A 185 8.50 -15.22 7.72
C LEU A 185 9.29 -14.24 8.60
N ARG A 186 9.19 -12.96 8.27
CA ARG A 186 9.83 -11.86 8.98
C ARG A 186 9.12 -10.56 8.66
N SER A 187 8.88 -9.74 9.67
CA SER A 187 8.39 -8.38 9.52
C SER A 187 9.08 -7.49 10.54
N GLU A 188 9.91 -6.58 10.07
CA GLU A 188 10.62 -5.62 10.91
C GLU A 188 10.31 -4.20 10.48
N TYR A 189 10.08 -3.35 11.46
CA TYR A 189 9.93 -1.92 11.27
C TYR A 189 10.64 -1.16 12.40
N SER A 190 11.48 -0.23 12.01
CA SER A 190 12.15 0.71 12.91
C SER A 190 12.20 2.12 12.36
N GLY A 191 11.21 2.43 11.51
CA GLY A 191 11.16 3.68 10.75
C GLY A 191 10.75 4.89 11.56
N PRO A 192 10.70 6.06 10.90
CA PRO A 192 10.34 7.33 11.51
C PRO A 192 8.85 7.40 11.86
N ASP A 193 8.47 8.47 12.55
CA ASP A 193 7.13 9.01 12.81
C ASP A 193 6.24 8.20 13.74
N LEU A 194 6.09 6.90 13.58
CA LEU A 194 5.14 6.11 14.38
C LEU A 194 5.50 5.99 15.85
N GLN A 195 6.76 6.34 16.25
CA GLN A 195 7.30 6.20 17.61
C GLN A 195 7.17 4.77 18.15
N MET A 196 7.21 3.80 17.25
CA MET A 196 7.13 2.39 17.57
C MET A 196 8.08 1.58 16.68
N ARG A 197 8.39 0.39 17.15
CA ARG A 197 9.20 -0.58 16.42
C ARG A 197 8.59 -1.95 16.63
N TRP A 198 8.71 -2.80 15.64
CA TRP A 198 8.39 -4.21 15.82
C TRP A 198 9.38 -5.10 15.10
N THR A 199 9.53 -6.28 15.64
CA THR A 199 10.18 -7.41 14.99
C THR A 199 9.28 -8.60 15.20
N ARG A 200 8.79 -9.18 14.12
CA ARG A 200 7.95 -10.37 14.09
C ARG A 200 8.63 -11.40 13.19
N ASP A 201 9.01 -12.51 13.77
CA ASP A 201 9.61 -13.68 13.13
C ASP A 201 8.79 -14.96 13.38
N GLU A 202 7.61 -14.80 13.97
CA GLU A 202 6.61 -15.87 14.06
C GLU A 202 6.05 -16.16 12.68
N VAL A 203 6.19 -17.43 12.25
CA VAL A 203 5.66 -17.90 10.96
C VAL A 203 4.15 -18.04 11.05
N ALA A 204 3.41 -17.14 10.41
CA ALA A 204 1.96 -17.09 10.45
C ALA A 204 1.37 -16.50 9.16
N ILE A 205 0.12 -16.86 8.84
CA ILE A 205 -0.61 -16.26 7.72
C ILE A 205 -1.18 -14.91 8.19
N THR A 206 -0.41 -13.84 7.94
CA THR A 206 -0.70 -12.49 8.43
C THR A 206 -0.95 -11.48 7.31
N GLY A 207 -0.89 -11.90 6.05
CA GLY A 207 -1.03 -10.93 4.99
C GLY A 207 -1.48 -11.48 3.65
N TYR A 208 -1.44 -10.58 2.69
CA TYR A 208 -1.86 -10.80 1.33
C TYR A 208 -0.87 -10.19 0.35
N TYR A 209 -0.79 -10.79 -0.81
CA TYR A 209 -0.21 -10.15 -1.98
C TYR A 209 -1.02 -10.50 -3.22
N GLY A 210 -0.94 -9.66 -4.24
CA GLY A 210 -1.72 -9.88 -5.45
C GLY A 210 -1.78 -8.65 -6.34
N THR A 211 -2.85 -8.52 -7.12
CA THR A 211 -3.03 -7.43 -8.08
C THR A 211 -4.20 -6.55 -7.70
N PHE A 212 -4.09 -5.28 -8.06
CA PHE A 212 -5.17 -4.30 -7.93
C PHE A 212 -5.39 -3.54 -9.24
N SER A 213 -6.61 -3.04 -9.43
CA SER A 213 -6.95 -2.07 -10.47
C SER A 213 -7.98 -1.09 -9.92
N LEU A 214 -7.67 0.20 -10.00
CA LEU A 214 -8.51 1.29 -9.52
C LEU A 214 -8.74 2.32 -10.63
N LYS A 215 -9.97 2.81 -10.72
CA LYS A 215 -10.37 3.87 -11.66
C LYS A 215 -10.41 5.20 -10.95
#